data_950bce054ceef4d8844751fa28b1314a
#
_entry.id   950bce054ceef4d8844751fa28b1314a
#
_cell.length_a   1.000
_cell.length_b   1.000
_cell.length_c   1.000
_cell.angle_alpha   90.00
_cell.angle_beta   90.00
_cell.angle_gamma   90.00
#
_symmetry.space_group_name_H-M   'P 1'
#
loop_
_entity.id
_entity.type
_entity.pdbx_description
1 polymer ?
#
loop_
_entity_poly.entity_id
_entity_poly.type
_entity_poly.pdbx_seq_one_letter_code
_entity_poly.pdbx_strand_id
1 'polypeptide(L)'
;MSIDISDQKSVQERMVVLQALAKNYAFPSLEPILPLVLNLNGKPYSINNHYPFAPLFRVLMPKNQVWCTGRQVSKSTSLAAHGVVVANSVPFFKTLFITPLYEQIRRFSNNYVRPFIDQSPVKALWSGTSTENSVLQRSFKNNSMMLFSFALMDADRVRGVSADRVCIDEVQDMDPDHVPIIQETMSYSRWGTMYYTGTPKTLDNLIYGLYKRSSQAEWFIPCHSCGKWNIPSLEYDLDGMIGEYNIHISEKQPGTVCAKCRKPISPRHGRWVHRYPERRWQFSGYHVPQLILPLHFSDPEKWSTLLLKREGYGNMTQAQFYNEVMGESVDTGQKLISETELKAACLLPWENKKEPVPECSARINDYMHRVLAVDWGGGGEAGVSFTVLAVLGFRHDGTIDVLWAKRLLIGGDHLAEAVECMKGSNHFRCDFVAHDYTGAGTVRETVMVQAGFNLDRVLAVRLVRSASQDLLVYKPPTAINHRAHYSLDKTRSLLYTCQAIKLKQIRFFQYDWSSQDSPGLISDFLALVENKTDSRLGSDIYTITRNTLLTDDFAQAVNIGAAACWHITESWPNFAQLAGVVQTARQQVAQQDASWDSGDIDDRFFGTP
;
A
#
# COMPACT_ATOMS: atom_id res chain seq x y z
N MET A 1 29.60 -9.66 34.23
CA MET A 1 29.49 -10.97 34.91
C MET A 1 28.96 -11.95 33.89
N SER A 2 29.78 -12.87 33.42
CA SER A 2 29.35 -14.00 32.61
C SER A 2 28.53 -14.94 33.52
N ILE A 3 27.25 -15.06 33.25
CA ILE A 3 26.39 -16.00 33.97
C ILE A 3 26.78 -17.39 33.47
N ASP A 4 27.33 -18.21 34.34
CA ASP A 4 27.66 -19.59 34.05
C ASP A 4 26.35 -20.35 33.78
N ILE A 5 26.16 -20.81 32.55
CA ILE A 5 24.93 -21.47 32.06
C ILE A 5 24.80 -22.89 32.66
N SER A 6 25.84 -23.40 33.33
CA SER A 6 25.87 -24.71 33.96
C SER A 6 25.30 -24.75 35.38
N ASP A 7 24.98 -23.62 35.99
CA ASP A 7 24.51 -23.56 37.35
C ASP A 7 23.02 -23.96 37.49
N GLN A 8 22.76 -25.22 37.87
CA GLN A 8 21.43 -25.75 38.16
C GLN A 8 20.63 -24.90 39.18
N LYS A 9 21.34 -24.21 40.10
CA LYS A 9 20.72 -23.35 41.09
C LYS A 9 20.12 -22.08 40.47
N SER A 10 20.79 -21.46 39.56
CA SER A 10 20.30 -20.31 38.80
C SER A 10 19.07 -20.67 37.94
N VAL A 11 19.04 -21.85 37.34
CA VAL A 11 17.88 -22.37 36.61
C VAL A 11 16.70 -22.62 37.53
N GLN A 12 16.91 -23.23 38.71
CA GLN A 12 15.85 -23.48 39.70
C GLN A 12 15.27 -22.17 40.26
N GLU A 13 16.11 -21.17 40.58
CA GLU A 13 15.63 -19.88 41.07
C GLU A 13 14.76 -19.16 40.01
N ARG A 14 15.14 -19.21 38.75
CA ARG A 14 14.34 -18.67 37.62
C ARG A 14 13.03 -19.44 37.43
N MET A 15 13.04 -20.78 37.62
CA MET A 15 11.83 -21.60 37.57
C MET A 15 10.84 -21.20 38.65
N VAL A 16 11.30 -20.94 39.86
CA VAL A 16 10.43 -20.49 40.97
C VAL A 16 9.80 -19.15 40.65
N VAL A 17 10.57 -18.23 40.09
CA VAL A 17 10.04 -16.92 39.63
C VAL A 17 9.02 -17.09 38.50
N LEU A 18 9.31 -17.91 37.49
CA LEU A 18 8.39 -18.17 36.37
C LEU A 18 7.11 -18.87 36.86
N GLN A 19 7.20 -19.80 37.81
CA GLN A 19 6.05 -20.47 38.40
C GLN A 19 5.22 -19.53 39.28
N ALA A 20 5.87 -18.63 40.04
CA ALA A 20 5.19 -17.60 40.80
C ALA A 20 4.48 -16.60 39.88
N LEU A 21 5.12 -16.23 38.76
CA LEU A 21 4.54 -15.39 37.73
C LEU A 21 3.34 -16.08 37.04
N ALA A 22 3.44 -17.38 36.75
CA ALA A 22 2.35 -18.17 36.16
C ALA A 22 1.14 -18.40 37.10
N LYS A 23 1.36 -18.42 38.40
CA LYS A 23 0.29 -18.53 39.41
C LYS A 23 -0.51 -17.23 39.61
N ASN A 24 0.12 -16.11 39.41
CA ASN A 24 -0.54 -14.81 39.49
C ASN A 24 -1.14 -14.43 38.12
N TYR A 25 -2.39 -14.78 37.87
CA TYR A 25 -3.16 -14.49 36.65
C TYR A 25 -3.25 -13.02 36.25
N ALA A 26 -2.43 -12.15 36.79
CA ALA A 26 -2.47 -10.70 36.62
C ALA A 26 -1.36 -10.08 35.73
N PHE A 27 -0.68 -10.89 34.87
CA PHE A 27 0.30 -10.32 33.96
C PHE A 27 -0.39 -9.83 32.67
N PRO A 28 -0.59 -8.52 32.49
CA PRO A 28 -1.10 -7.98 31.25
C PRO A 28 -0.07 -8.05 30.12
N SER A 29 1.22 -8.33 30.41
CA SER A 29 2.32 -8.33 29.47
C SER A 29 3.38 -9.39 29.83
N LEU A 30 4.04 -9.95 28.79
CA LEU A 30 5.20 -10.85 28.90
C LEU A 30 6.52 -10.09 29.10
N GLU A 31 6.53 -8.74 29.02
CA GLU A 31 7.74 -7.93 29.12
C GLU A 31 8.61 -8.23 30.35
N PRO A 32 8.06 -8.38 31.57
CA PRO A 32 8.86 -8.69 32.75
C PRO A 32 9.58 -10.03 32.70
N ILE A 33 9.10 -10.95 31.86
CA ILE A 33 9.68 -12.30 31.73
C ILE A 33 10.87 -12.29 30.77
N LEU A 34 10.90 -11.39 29.79
CA LEU A 34 11.91 -11.39 28.72
C LEU A 34 13.35 -11.45 29.25
N PRO A 35 13.81 -10.59 30.19
CA PRO A 35 15.19 -10.63 30.68
C PRO A 35 15.50 -11.86 31.52
N LEU A 36 14.48 -12.60 31.98
CA LEU A 36 14.65 -13.84 32.76
C LEU A 36 14.89 -15.05 31.85
N VAL A 37 14.33 -15.04 30.64
CA VAL A 37 14.32 -16.21 29.74
C VAL A 37 15.06 -16.00 28.44
N LEU A 38 15.34 -14.76 28.04
CA LEU A 38 16.03 -14.43 26.80
C LEU A 38 17.33 -13.68 27.05
N ASN A 39 18.39 -14.11 26.35
CA ASN A 39 19.60 -13.35 26.17
C ASN A 39 19.82 -13.03 24.68
N LEU A 40 20.40 -11.88 24.42
CA LEU A 40 20.87 -11.46 23.09
C LEU A 40 22.26 -10.84 23.23
N ASN A 41 23.21 -11.32 22.43
CA ASN A 41 24.62 -10.88 22.50
C ASN A 41 25.20 -10.97 23.93
N GLY A 42 24.90 -12.06 24.65
CA GLY A 42 25.38 -12.32 25.99
C GLY A 42 24.74 -11.49 27.11
N LYS A 43 23.73 -10.67 26.81
CA LYS A 43 23.03 -9.80 27.78
C LYS A 43 21.55 -10.16 27.87
N PRO A 44 20.92 -10.03 29.07
CA PRO A 44 19.48 -10.18 29.21
C PRO A 44 18.73 -9.26 28.24
N TYR A 45 17.79 -9.83 27.49
CA TYR A 45 16.98 -9.08 26.51
C TYR A 45 15.83 -8.36 27.19
N SER A 46 15.67 -7.08 26.88
CA SER A 46 14.51 -6.28 27.29
C SER A 46 14.06 -5.37 26.16
N ILE A 47 12.80 -4.96 26.21
CA ILE A 47 12.26 -4.04 25.20
C ILE A 47 12.47 -2.55 25.53
N ASN A 48 13.25 -2.23 26.58
CA ASN A 48 13.46 -0.85 27.01
C ASN A 48 13.95 0.10 25.91
N ASN A 49 14.75 -0.42 24.95
CA ASN A 49 15.19 0.31 23.78
C ASN A 49 14.31 0.09 22.55
N HIS A 50 13.30 -0.77 22.66
CA HIS A 50 12.34 -1.13 21.61
C HIS A 50 10.90 -1.00 22.11
N TYR A 51 10.66 -0.09 23.04
CA TYR A 51 9.39 0.11 23.75
C TYR A 51 8.16 0.29 22.81
N PRO A 52 8.29 0.80 21.57
CA PRO A 52 7.13 0.85 20.68
C PRO A 52 6.54 -0.53 20.38
N PHE A 53 7.35 -1.59 20.49
CA PHE A 53 6.89 -2.98 20.29
C PHE A 53 6.27 -3.64 21.54
N ALA A 54 6.08 -2.91 22.63
CA ALA A 54 5.40 -3.41 23.82
C ALA A 54 4.03 -4.08 23.56
N PRO A 55 3.20 -3.62 22.60
CA PRO A 55 1.95 -4.29 22.24
C PRO A 55 2.11 -5.75 21.79
N LEU A 56 3.26 -6.14 21.21
CA LEU A 56 3.53 -7.54 20.84
C LEU A 56 3.57 -8.48 22.04
N PHE A 57 3.95 -7.96 23.19
CA PHE A 57 4.17 -8.77 24.41
C PHE A 57 2.98 -8.76 25.36
N ARG A 58 1.86 -8.15 24.99
CA ARG A 58 0.62 -8.20 25.78
C ARG A 58 0.01 -9.59 25.74
N VAL A 59 -0.58 -10.02 26.85
CA VAL A 59 -1.27 -11.32 26.95
C VAL A 59 -2.59 -11.28 26.18
N LEU A 60 -3.36 -10.19 26.32
CA LEU A 60 -4.53 -9.95 25.48
C LEU A 60 -4.09 -9.27 24.19
N MET A 61 -4.23 -9.98 23.10
CA MET A 61 -3.78 -9.54 21.78
C MET A 61 -4.95 -9.33 20.84
N PRO A 62 -4.84 -8.34 19.92
CA PRO A 62 -5.75 -8.23 18.80
C PRO A 62 -5.69 -9.47 17.91
N LYS A 63 -6.80 -9.77 17.23
CA LYS A 63 -6.86 -10.88 16.27
C LYS A 63 -5.87 -10.69 15.12
N ASN A 64 -5.79 -9.47 14.59
CA ASN A 64 -4.84 -9.10 13.55
C ASN A 64 -4.01 -7.90 14.00
N GLN A 65 -2.75 -7.84 13.56
CA GLN A 65 -1.87 -6.68 13.76
C GLN A 65 -1.12 -6.37 12.47
N VAL A 66 -0.97 -5.07 12.15
CA VAL A 66 -0.08 -4.60 11.11
C VAL A 66 0.92 -3.60 11.68
N TRP A 67 2.19 -3.76 11.30
CA TRP A 67 3.31 -2.95 11.77
C TRP A 67 3.98 -2.31 10.56
N CYS A 68 3.67 -1.04 10.30
CA CYS A 68 4.34 -0.21 9.31
C CYS A 68 5.58 0.39 9.96
N THR A 69 6.76 0.00 9.48
CA THR A 69 8.00 0.36 10.18
C THR A 69 9.05 0.90 9.24
N GLY A 70 9.82 1.87 9.70
CA GLY A 70 11.10 2.18 9.08
C GLY A 70 12.05 0.99 9.19
N ARG A 71 13.14 1.00 8.43
CA ARG A 71 14.22 0.02 8.58
C ARG A 71 15.01 0.21 9.87
N GLN A 72 15.71 -0.83 10.32
CA GLN A 72 16.59 -0.79 11.50
C GLN A 72 15.88 -0.35 12.80
N VAL A 73 14.60 -0.65 12.93
CA VAL A 73 13.81 -0.40 14.15
C VAL A 73 13.70 -1.63 15.06
N SER A 74 14.49 -2.68 14.80
CA SER A 74 14.49 -3.96 15.55
C SER A 74 13.20 -4.77 15.44
N LYS A 75 12.43 -4.58 14.36
CA LYS A 75 11.22 -5.34 14.04
C LYS A 75 11.45 -6.85 14.15
N SER A 76 12.38 -7.39 13.36
CA SER A 76 12.67 -8.84 13.30
C SER A 76 13.17 -9.39 14.63
N THR A 77 13.98 -8.62 15.38
CA THR A 77 14.41 -9.00 16.73
C THR A 77 13.24 -9.14 17.69
N SER A 78 12.32 -8.17 17.69
CA SER A 78 11.13 -8.19 18.56
C SER A 78 10.16 -9.32 18.20
N LEU A 79 9.98 -9.60 16.90
CA LEU A 79 9.17 -10.72 16.42
C LEU A 79 9.78 -12.08 16.80
N ALA A 80 11.09 -12.24 16.70
CA ALA A 80 11.78 -13.45 17.09
C ALA A 80 11.70 -13.69 18.60
N ALA A 81 11.96 -12.67 19.41
CA ALA A 81 11.82 -12.72 20.86
C ALA A 81 10.39 -13.14 21.28
N HIS A 82 9.39 -12.46 20.67
CA HIS A 82 7.99 -12.77 20.90
C HIS A 82 7.65 -14.21 20.50
N GLY A 83 8.05 -14.65 19.30
CA GLY A 83 7.79 -16.01 18.81
C GLY A 83 8.37 -17.09 19.72
N VAL A 84 9.63 -16.94 20.16
CA VAL A 84 10.30 -17.89 21.05
C VAL A 84 9.62 -17.96 22.41
N VAL A 85 9.27 -16.82 23.01
CA VAL A 85 8.62 -16.80 24.32
C VAL A 85 7.22 -17.40 24.26
N VAL A 86 6.42 -17.06 23.26
CA VAL A 86 5.06 -17.60 23.10
C VAL A 86 5.09 -19.09 22.83
N ALA A 87 5.97 -19.56 21.95
CA ALA A 87 6.14 -21.00 21.70
C ALA A 87 6.46 -21.78 22.97
N ASN A 88 7.27 -21.21 23.86
CA ASN A 88 7.62 -21.89 25.13
C ASN A 88 6.63 -21.65 26.27
N SER A 89 5.74 -20.66 26.15
CA SER A 89 4.72 -20.38 27.17
C SER A 89 3.41 -21.15 26.95
N VAL A 90 3.11 -21.51 25.70
CA VAL A 90 1.85 -22.18 25.33
C VAL A 90 2.17 -23.53 24.71
N PRO A 91 1.83 -24.65 25.37
CA PRO A 91 2.04 -26.00 24.84
C PRO A 91 1.26 -26.22 23.54
N PHE A 92 1.86 -26.99 22.62
CA PHE A 92 1.30 -27.36 21.32
C PHE A 92 1.04 -26.18 20.36
N PHE A 93 1.54 -24.98 20.70
CA PHE A 93 1.33 -23.77 19.89
C PHE A 93 2.20 -23.78 18.63
N LYS A 94 1.58 -23.55 17.48
CA LYS A 94 2.26 -23.52 16.18
C LYS A 94 2.28 -22.10 15.63
N THR A 95 3.48 -21.53 15.48
CA THR A 95 3.69 -20.27 14.80
C THR A 95 4.22 -20.52 13.40
N LEU A 96 3.55 -20.02 12.37
CA LEU A 96 4.03 -20.03 11.00
C LEU A 96 4.56 -18.63 10.66
N PHE A 97 5.83 -18.55 10.28
CA PHE A 97 6.49 -17.32 9.84
C PHE A 97 6.73 -17.37 8.34
N ILE A 98 6.27 -16.36 7.62
CA ILE A 98 6.31 -16.32 6.15
C ILE A 98 6.98 -15.03 5.70
N THR A 99 7.81 -15.12 4.67
CA THR A 99 8.38 -14.00 3.93
C THR A 99 8.26 -14.25 2.43
N PRO A 100 8.39 -13.22 1.56
CA PRO A 100 8.43 -13.45 0.13
C PRO A 100 9.55 -14.41 -0.29
N LEU A 101 10.77 -14.25 0.24
CA LEU A 101 11.96 -14.96 -0.24
C LEU A 101 12.53 -15.94 0.79
N TYR A 102 13.04 -17.08 0.31
CA TYR A 102 13.72 -18.08 1.15
C TYR A 102 14.91 -17.51 1.93
N GLU A 103 15.71 -16.63 1.31
CA GLU A 103 16.87 -16.04 1.98
C GLU A 103 16.50 -15.18 3.19
N GLN A 104 15.33 -14.54 3.15
CA GLN A 104 14.79 -13.78 4.28
C GLN A 104 14.42 -14.73 5.42
N ILE A 105 13.77 -15.87 5.11
CA ILE A 105 13.47 -16.94 6.07
C ILE A 105 14.73 -17.48 6.71
N ARG A 106 15.74 -17.82 5.90
CA ARG A 106 17.02 -18.35 6.38
C ARG A 106 17.69 -17.39 7.37
N ARG A 107 17.71 -16.09 7.03
CA ARG A 107 18.24 -15.05 7.93
C ARG A 107 17.41 -14.93 9.20
N PHE A 108 16.10 -14.90 9.10
CA PHE A 108 15.24 -14.78 10.28
C PHE A 108 15.40 -15.97 11.24
N SER A 109 15.33 -17.20 10.74
CA SER A 109 15.47 -18.40 11.52
C SER A 109 16.85 -18.52 12.18
N ASN A 110 17.95 -18.24 11.43
CA ASN A 110 19.31 -18.43 11.92
C ASN A 110 19.87 -17.24 12.68
N ASN A 111 19.58 -15.99 12.25
CA ASN A 111 20.23 -14.82 12.82
C ASN A 111 19.41 -14.13 13.91
N TYR A 112 18.10 -14.39 13.96
CA TYR A 112 17.21 -13.78 14.97
C TYR A 112 16.64 -14.81 15.93
N VAL A 113 16.02 -15.90 15.43
CA VAL A 113 15.37 -16.89 16.30
C VAL A 113 16.38 -17.78 17.03
N ARG A 114 17.33 -18.35 16.29
CA ARG A 114 18.34 -19.25 16.84
C ARG A 114 19.15 -18.63 18.00
N PRO A 115 19.65 -17.40 17.93
CA PRO A 115 20.38 -16.78 19.03
C PRO A 115 19.57 -16.71 20.34
N PHE A 116 18.27 -16.40 20.26
CA PHE A 116 17.41 -16.37 21.44
C PHE A 116 17.25 -17.76 22.08
N ILE A 117 17.21 -18.82 21.28
CA ILE A 117 17.15 -20.20 21.80
C ILE A 117 18.51 -20.60 22.38
N ASP A 118 19.58 -20.39 21.65
CA ASP A 118 20.94 -20.86 22.00
C ASP A 118 21.52 -20.13 23.21
N GLN A 119 21.24 -18.82 23.36
CA GLN A 119 21.74 -17.99 24.45
C GLN A 119 20.76 -17.92 25.64
N SER A 120 19.59 -18.59 25.55
CA SER A 120 18.62 -18.57 26.63
C SER A 120 19.19 -19.19 27.91
N PRO A 121 19.06 -18.48 29.07
CA PRO A 121 19.47 -19.05 30.36
C PRO A 121 18.60 -20.24 30.80
N VAL A 122 17.47 -20.45 30.13
CA VAL A 122 16.56 -21.57 30.37
C VAL A 122 16.48 -22.55 29.18
N LYS A 123 17.50 -22.56 28.30
CA LYS A 123 17.55 -23.41 27.09
C LYS A 123 17.26 -24.88 27.40
N ALA A 124 17.79 -25.40 28.49
CA ALA A 124 17.57 -26.79 28.90
C ALA A 124 16.09 -27.16 29.15
N LEU A 125 15.24 -26.15 29.43
CA LEU A 125 13.79 -26.36 29.58
C LEU A 125 13.08 -26.37 28.21
N TRP A 126 13.64 -25.70 27.20
CA TRP A 126 13.01 -25.51 25.91
C TRP A 126 13.43 -26.56 24.88
N SER A 127 14.70 -26.94 24.89
CA SER A 127 15.32 -27.80 23.89
C SER A 127 15.93 -29.05 24.50
N GLY A 128 15.95 -30.14 23.73
CA GLY A 128 16.58 -31.42 24.10
C GLY A 128 17.01 -32.19 22.85
N THR A 129 17.53 -33.38 23.02
CA THR A 129 18.01 -34.23 21.91
C THR A 129 16.91 -34.67 20.95
N SER A 130 15.65 -34.66 21.42
CA SER A 130 14.47 -35.01 20.61
C SER A 130 13.81 -33.83 19.90
N THR A 131 14.34 -32.62 20.07
CA THR A 131 13.76 -31.43 19.42
C THR A 131 14.42 -31.19 18.07
N GLU A 132 13.60 -31.03 17.02
CA GLU A 132 14.07 -30.65 15.71
C GLU A 132 14.55 -29.18 15.68
N ASN A 133 15.68 -28.94 15.03
CA ASN A 133 16.28 -27.62 14.97
C ASN A 133 16.86 -27.36 13.56
N SER A 134 15.98 -27.30 12.56
CA SER A 134 16.32 -26.98 11.16
C SER A 134 16.04 -25.52 10.83
N VAL A 135 16.45 -25.07 9.64
CA VAL A 135 16.17 -23.71 9.17
C VAL A 135 14.67 -23.46 9.03
N LEU A 136 13.91 -24.49 8.60
CA LEU A 136 12.48 -24.39 8.32
C LEU A 136 11.60 -24.77 9.51
N GLN A 137 12.18 -25.34 10.57
CA GLN A 137 11.42 -25.79 11.74
C GLN A 137 12.24 -25.70 13.01
N ARG A 138 11.65 -25.16 14.06
CA ARG A 138 12.14 -25.18 15.44
C ARG A 138 11.07 -25.83 16.32
N SER A 139 11.37 -26.97 16.91
CA SER A 139 10.47 -27.69 17.82
C SER A 139 10.94 -27.49 19.26
N PHE A 140 10.00 -27.50 20.18
CA PHE A 140 10.26 -27.30 21.61
C PHE A 140 9.73 -28.48 22.46
N LYS A 141 10.26 -28.64 23.66
CA LYS A 141 9.89 -29.76 24.59
C LYS A 141 8.41 -29.80 24.97
N ASN A 142 7.71 -28.65 24.90
CA ASN A 142 6.28 -28.57 25.19
C ASN A 142 5.40 -28.89 23.95
N ASN A 143 5.98 -29.50 22.91
CA ASN A 143 5.35 -29.85 21.64
C ASN A 143 4.88 -28.63 20.80
N SER A 144 5.32 -27.43 21.14
CA SER A 144 5.11 -26.27 20.28
C SER A 144 6.14 -26.24 19.15
N MET A 145 5.83 -25.48 18.09
CA MET A 145 6.69 -25.36 16.92
C MET A 145 6.71 -23.95 16.37
N MET A 146 7.85 -23.55 15.83
CA MET A 146 7.97 -22.42 14.90
C MET A 146 8.29 -22.99 13.52
N LEU A 147 7.40 -22.76 12.58
CA LEU A 147 7.50 -23.17 11.17
C LEU A 147 7.84 -21.95 10.32
N PHE A 148 8.69 -22.13 9.33
CA PHE A 148 9.19 -21.06 8.47
C PHE A 148 8.95 -21.42 7.01
N SER A 149 8.28 -20.54 6.27
CA SER A 149 7.96 -20.75 4.86
C SER A 149 8.13 -19.46 4.06
N PHE A 150 8.06 -19.56 2.74
CA PHE A 150 8.13 -18.42 1.84
C PHE A 150 7.10 -18.59 0.73
N ALA A 151 6.56 -17.46 0.25
CA ALA A 151 5.49 -17.43 -0.75
C ALA A 151 5.64 -16.19 -1.65
N LEU A 152 6.56 -16.23 -2.63
CA LEU A 152 6.73 -15.14 -3.60
C LEU A 152 5.83 -15.35 -4.82
N MET A 153 5.93 -16.53 -5.45
CA MET A 153 5.24 -16.86 -6.71
C MET A 153 4.08 -17.80 -6.51
N ASP A 154 4.01 -18.49 -5.37
CA ASP A 154 3.08 -19.56 -5.10
C ASP A 154 2.90 -19.77 -3.59
N ALA A 155 1.65 -19.87 -3.15
CA ALA A 155 1.29 -20.17 -1.77
C ALA A 155 1.08 -21.68 -1.50
N ASP A 156 1.31 -22.57 -2.45
CA ASP A 156 1.06 -24.01 -2.29
C ASP A 156 1.91 -24.65 -1.19
N ARG A 157 3.08 -24.07 -0.90
CA ARG A 157 3.97 -24.55 0.19
C ARG A 157 3.38 -24.45 1.58
N VAL A 158 2.37 -23.62 1.77
CA VAL A 158 1.69 -23.47 3.07
C VAL A 158 0.37 -24.25 3.12
N ARG A 159 -0.08 -24.81 2.00
CA ARG A 159 -1.25 -25.68 1.97
C ARG A 159 -0.98 -26.93 2.78
N GLY A 160 -1.93 -27.32 3.63
CA GLY A 160 -1.80 -28.46 4.57
C GLY A 160 -1.02 -28.16 5.85
N VAL A 161 -0.50 -26.94 6.03
CA VAL A 161 0.08 -26.49 7.30
C VAL A 161 -1.04 -25.99 8.20
N SER A 162 -1.07 -26.43 9.47
CA SER A 162 -1.95 -25.86 10.49
C SER A 162 -1.14 -24.97 11.43
N ALA A 163 -1.60 -23.76 11.67
CA ALA A 163 -0.96 -22.79 12.53
C ALA A 163 -1.95 -22.14 13.51
N ASP A 164 -1.46 -21.75 14.69
CA ASP A 164 -2.21 -20.96 15.68
C ASP A 164 -1.96 -19.46 15.50
N ARG A 165 -0.81 -19.14 14.94
CA ARG A 165 -0.40 -17.79 14.58
C ARG A 165 0.35 -17.78 13.26
N VAL A 166 0.04 -16.80 12.44
CA VAL A 166 0.82 -16.50 11.24
C VAL A 166 1.47 -15.13 11.38
N CYS A 167 2.75 -15.04 11.04
CA CYS A 167 3.48 -13.78 10.92
C CYS A 167 3.98 -13.66 9.48
N ILE A 168 3.50 -12.66 8.75
CA ILE A 168 4.02 -12.33 7.42
C ILE A 168 4.95 -11.13 7.57
N ASP A 169 6.24 -11.33 7.31
CA ASP A 169 7.22 -10.24 7.27
C ASP A 169 7.51 -9.83 5.82
N GLU A 170 7.88 -8.57 5.62
CA GLU A 170 8.05 -7.94 4.31
C GLU A 170 6.77 -8.05 3.43
N VAL A 171 5.61 -7.84 4.07
CA VAL A 171 4.28 -8.01 3.45
C VAL A 171 4.07 -7.07 2.25
N GLN A 172 4.83 -5.97 2.15
CA GLN A 172 4.80 -5.08 1.00
C GLN A 172 5.26 -5.73 -0.31
N ASP A 173 6.01 -6.83 -0.22
CA ASP A 173 6.53 -7.59 -1.35
C ASP A 173 5.76 -8.91 -1.58
N MET A 174 4.67 -9.14 -0.83
CA MET A 174 3.79 -10.30 -0.95
C MET A 174 2.68 -10.05 -1.96
N ASP A 175 2.33 -11.07 -2.74
CA ASP A 175 1.13 -11.04 -3.56
C ASP A 175 -0.12 -10.99 -2.67
N PRO A 176 -1.03 -10.02 -2.85
CA PRO A 176 -2.28 -9.95 -2.08
C PRO A 176 -3.13 -11.22 -2.15
N ASP A 177 -3.11 -11.93 -3.28
CA ASP A 177 -3.92 -13.14 -3.50
C ASP A 177 -3.43 -14.34 -2.66
N HIS A 178 -2.19 -14.29 -2.18
CA HIS A 178 -1.67 -15.31 -1.28
C HIS A 178 -2.19 -15.17 0.15
N VAL A 179 -2.59 -13.97 0.58
CA VAL A 179 -3.02 -13.71 1.97
C VAL A 179 -4.22 -14.56 2.38
N PRO A 180 -5.31 -14.67 1.61
CA PRO A 180 -6.43 -15.54 1.95
C PRO A 180 -6.03 -17.02 2.09
N ILE A 181 -5.16 -17.53 1.20
CA ILE A 181 -4.66 -18.91 1.26
C ILE A 181 -3.86 -19.15 2.54
N ILE A 182 -3.03 -18.19 2.90
CA ILE A 182 -2.25 -18.24 4.14
C ILE A 182 -3.18 -18.18 5.37
N GLN A 183 -4.23 -17.38 5.35
CA GLN A 183 -5.21 -17.28 6.43
C GLN A 183 -5.92 -18.62 6.72
N GLU A 184 -6.19 -19.42 5.69
CA GLU A 184 -6.81 -20.74 5.84
C GLU A 184 -5.96 -21.70 6.68
N THR A 185 -4.65 -21.51 6.79
CA THR A 185 -3.81 -22.32 7.69
C THR A 185 -4.23 -22.22 9.16
N MET A 186 -5.00 -21.21 9.53
CA MET A 186 -5.49 -20.96 10.88
C MET A 186 -6.97 -21.30 11.09
N SER A 187 -7.68 -21.77 10.05
CA SER A 187 -9.15 -21.96 10.08
C SER A 187 -9.61 -22.86 11.21
N TYR A 188 -8.82 -23.86 11.60
CA TYR A 188 -9.11 -24.77 12.70
C TYR A 188 -8.58 -24.31 14.08
N SER A 189 -7.78 -23.23 14.11
CA SER A 189 -7.16 -22.77 15.35
C SER A 189 -8.13 -21.95 16.23
N ARG A 190 -8.17 -22.28 17.52
CA ARG A 190 -8.87 -21.44 18.51
C ARG A 190 -8.23 -20.07 18.73
N TRP A 191 -6.95 -19.90 18.36
CA TRP A 191 -6.20 -18.66 18.52
C TRP A 191 -6.36 -17.76 17.29
N GLY A 192 -6.05 -18.28 16.10
CA GLY A 192 -6.22 -17.65 14.80
C GLY A 192 -5.72 -16.20 14.74
N THR A 193 -4.46 -15.95 15.15
CA THR A 193 -3.90 -14.58 15.18
C THR A 193 -2.96 -14.34 14.01
N MET A 194 -3.08 -13.17 13.36
CA MET A 194 -2.27 -12.83 12.19
C MET A 194 -1.52 -11.52 12.36
N TYR A 195 -0.23 -11.53 12.07
CA TYR A 195 0.66 -10.37 12.14
C TYR A 195 1.25 -10.09 10.77
N TYR A 196 1.14 -8.84 10.35
CA TYR A 196 1.71 -8.31 9.14
C TYR A 196 2.78 -7.31 9.52
N THR A 197 3.96 -7.42 8.94
CA THR A 197 5.05 -6.49 9.20
C THR A 197 5.77 -6.13 7.91
N GLY A 198 6.29 -4.94 7.82
CA GLY A 198 7.06 -4.50 6.65
C GLY A 198 7.41 -3.03 6.67
N THR A 199 8.15 -2.63 5.64
CA THR A 199 8.49 -1.24 5.38
C THR A 199 7.61 -0.76 4.23
N PRO A 200 6.74 0.24 4.44
CA PRO A 200 5.86 0.75 3.39
C PRO A 200 6.65 1.29 2.19
N LYS A 201 6.04 1.23 1.02
CA LYS A 201 6.58 1.79 -0.22
C LYS A 201 5.62 2.85 -0.77
N THR A 202 4.74 2.48 -1.66
CA THR A 202 3.75 3.36 -2.30
C THR A 202 2.38 3.26 -1.62
N LEU A 203 1.49 4.19 -1.90
CA LEU A 203 0.14 4.24 -1.32
C LEU A 203 -0.77 3.08 -1.75
N ASP A 204 -0.46 2.44 -2.88
CA ASP A 204 -1.16 1.27 -3.41
C ASP A 204 -0.60 -0.07 -2.90
N ASN A 205 0.42 -0.01 -2.08
CA ASN A 205 1.07 -1.20 -1.55
C ASN A 205 0.18 -1.94 -0.54
N LEU A 206 0.28 -3.28 -0.51
CA LEU A 206 -0.53 -4.12 0.37
C LEU A 206 -0.46 -3.70 1.84
N ILE A 207 0.72 -3.36 2.36
CA ILE A 207 0.88 -2.97 3.77
C ILE A 207 0.13 -1.67 4.09
N TYR A 208 0.09 -0.71 3.15
CA TYR A 208 -0.68 0.52 3.33
C TYR A 208 -2.18 0.25 3.37
N GLY A 209 -2.69 -0.59 2.47
CA GLY A 209 -4.08 -1.03 2.48
C GLY A 209 -4.48 -1.73 3.79
N LEU A 210 -3.59 -2.58 4.32
CA LEU A 210 -3.78 -3.22 5.62
C LEU A 210 -3.80 -2.20 6.76
N TYR A 211 -2.87 -1.22 6.75
CA TYR A 211 -2.82 -0.17 7.77
C TYR A 211 -4.08 0.70 7.75
N LYS A 212 -4.57 1.11 6.57
CA LYS A 212 -5.81 1.90 6.44
C LYS A 212 -7.05 1.19 6.97
N ARG A 213 -7.12 -0.13 6.88
CA ARG A 213 -8.22 -0.95 7.43
C ARG A 213 -8.10 -1.19 8.94
N SER A 214 -6.92 -0.97 9.51
CA SER A 214 -6.62 -1.18 10.92
C SER A 214 -7.09 -0.02 11.81
N SER A 215 -6.76 -0.07 13.10
CA SER A 215 -7.00 1.00 14.06
C SER A 215 -6.11 2.23 13.89
N GLN A 216 -5.06 2.17 13.06
CA GLN A 216 -4.14 3.26 12.73
C GLN A 216 -3.58 3.96 13.99
N ALA A 217 -2.85 3.22 14.81
CA ALA A 217 -2.23 3.79 16.00
C ALA A 217 -0.95 4.56 15.65
N GLU A 218 -0.83 5.75 16.21
CA GLU A 218 0.34 6.61 16.16
C GLU A 218 0.96 6.80 17.54
N TRP A 219 2.27 7.05 17.57
CA TRP A 219 3.01 7.24 18.80
C TRP A 219 2.97 8.73 19.23
N PHE A 220 2.03 9.08 20.12
CA PHE A 220 1.85 10.45 20.59
C PHE A 220 2.88 10.81 21.63
N ILE A 221 3.63 11.89 21.40
CA ILE A 221 4.73 12.35 22.26
C ILE A 221 4.35 13.70 22.89
N PRO A 222 4.29 13.81 24.25
CA PRO A 222 3.95 15.07 24.91
C PRO A 222 5.12 16.04 24.88
N CYS A 223 4.82 17.31 24.65
CA CYS A 223 5.76 18.40 24.88
C CYS A 223 5.45 19.04 26.25
N HIS A 224 6.32 18.84 27.22
CA HIS A 224 6.14 19.43 28.57
C HIS A 224 6.28 20.94 28.60
N SER A 225 6.86 21.56 27.55
CA SER A 225 7.06 23.03 27.50
C SER A 225 5.85 23.80 27.00
N CYS A 226 5.08 23.25 26.05
CA CYS A 226 3.93 23.97 25.45
C CYS A 226 2.63 23.16 25.43
N GLY A 227 2.61 21.95 26.00
CA GLY A 227 1.43 21.12 26.12
C GLY A 227 0.99 20.41 24.82
N LYS A 228 1.67 20.65 23.66
CA LYS A 228 1.32 19.98 22.41
C LYS A 228 1.63 18.49 22.49
N TRP A 229 0.72 17.67 21.99
CA TRP A 229 0.98 16.29 21.62
C TRP A 229 1.49 16.23 20.17
N ASN A 230 2.67 15.66 19.98
CA ASN A 230 3.30 15.55 18.66
C ASN A 230 3.08 14.16 18.10
N ILE A 231 2.73 14.08 16.82
CA ILE A 231 2.41 12.82 16.12
C ILE A 231 3.43 12.64 14.98
N PRO A 232 4.29 11.62 15.05
CA PRO A 232 5.37 11.40 14.08
C PRO A 232 4.88 10.74 12.78
N SER A 233 3.91 11.33 12.11
CA SER A 233 3.39 10.93 10.82
C SER A 233 3.38 12.10 9.85
N LEU A 234 3.55 11.82 8.54
CA LEU A 234 3.50 12.83 7.47
C LEU A 234 2.18 13.60 7.44
N GLU A 235 1.08 12.94 7.80
CA GLU A 235 -0.24 13.58 7.88
C GLU A 235 -0.28 14.69 8.96
N TYR A 236 0.67 14.67 9.92
CA TYR A 236 0.63 15.55 11.09
C TYR A 236 1.93 16.33 11.29
N ASP A 237 2.83 15.83 12.15
CA ASP A 237 3.92 16.63 12.70
C ASP A 237 5.32 16.18 12.27
N LEU A 238 5.45 15.10 11.49
CA LEU A 238 6.71 14.40 11.25
C LEU A 238 7.85 15.34 10.84
N ASP A 239 7.64 16.15 9.82
CA ASP A 239 8.66 17.07 9.30
C ASP A 239 9.08 18.13 10.33
N GLY A 240 8.11 18.59 11.12
CA GLY A 240 8.36 19.53 12.20
C GLY A 240 9.06 18.94 13.40
N MET A 241 9.11 17.62 13.54
CA MET A 241 9.74 16.91 14.67
C MET A 241 11.19 16.55 14.41
N ILE A 242 11.62 16.56 13.15
CA ILE A 242 12.99 16.24 12.73
C ILE A 242 13.81 17.51 12.73
N GLY A 243 14.92 17.54 13.46
CA GLY A 243 15.78 18.70 13.43
C GLY A 243 16.83 18.73 14.53
N GLU A 244 17.46 19.89 14.61
CA GLU A 244 18.32 20.31 15.70
C GLU A 244 17.54 21.22 16.63
N TYR A 245 17.92 21.26 17.90
CA TYR A 245 17.37 22.20 18.86
C TYR A 245 18.48 22.94 19.61
N ASN A 246 18.18 24.15 20.01
CA ASN A 246 19.04 24.92 20.90
C ASN A 246 18.48 24.89 22.32
N ILE A 247 19.29 24.42 23.28
CA ILE A 247 19.01 24.60 24.70
C ILE A 247 19.43 26.04 25.08
N HIS A 248 20.57 26.46 24.58
CA HIS A 248 21.06 27.85 24.63
C HIS A 248 21.39 28.27 23.20
N ILE A 249 21.44 29.59 22.96
CA ILE A 249 21.72 30.16 21.62
C ILE A 249 23.02 29.62 21.00
N SER A 250 23.98 29.20 21.82
CA SER A 250 25.29 28.69 21.40
C SER A 250 25.37 27.16 21.24
N GLU A 251 24.35 26.41 21.69
CA GLU A 251 24.41 24.95 21.73
C GLU A 251 23.26 24.34 20.94
N LYS A 252 23.58 23.82 19.76
CA LYS A 252 22.68 22.99 18.98
C LYS A 252 22.92 21.54 19.34
N GLN A 253 21.87 20.85 19.76
CA GLN A 253 21.89 19.41 20.01
C GLN A 253 20.91 18.70 19.09
N PRO A 254 21.38 17.67 18.33
CA PRO A 254 20.51 16.90 17.47
C PRO A 254 19.55 16.06 18.30
N GLY A 255 18.31 15.93 17.82
CA GLY A 255 17.30 15.11 18.47
C GLY A 255 15.88 15.43 18.02
N THR A 256 14.92 14.69 18.56
CA THR A 256 13.50 14.90 18.28
C THR A 256 13.00 16.17 18.97
N VAL A 257 12.35 17.05 18.22
CA VAL A 257 11.84 18.33 18.72
C VAL A 257 10.31 18.41 18.62
N CYS A 258 9.73 19.28 19.43
CA CYS A 258 8.31 19.63 19.33
C CYS A 258 8.05 20.41 18.04
N ALA A 259 7.10 19.97 17.22
CA ALA A 259 6.74 20.62 15.98
C ALA A 259 6.25 22.07 16.16
N LYS A 260 5.71 22.43 17.35
CA LYS A 260 5.20 23.77 17.64
C LYS A 260 6.25 24.71 18.20
N CYS A 261 6.93 24.33 19.30
CA CYS A 261 7.82 25.23 20.03
C CYS A 261 9.31 24.93 19.84
N ARG A 262 9.66 23.94 19.04
CA ARG A 262 11.01 23.50 18.69
C ARG A 262 11.90 23.08 19.87
N LYS A 263 11.32 22.98 21.07
CA LYS A 263 12.04 22.46 22.24
C LYS A 263 12.19 20.95 22.15
N PRO A 264 13.27 20.37 22.73
CA PRO A 264 13.49 18.94 22.72
C PRO A 264 12.36 18.20 23.43
N ILE A 265 11.97 17.08 22.88
CA ILE A 265 11.01 16.16 23.45
C ILE A 265 11.58 14.74 23.48
N SER A 266 11.17 13.95 24.48
CA SER A 266 11.60 12.56 24.58
C SER A 266 10.53 11.62 24.04
N PRO A 267 10.80 10.89 22.96
CA PRO A 267 9.89 9.86 22.47
C PRO A 267 9.59 8.76 23.50
N ARG A 268 10.45 8.55 24.51
CA ARG A 268 10.20 7.58 25.60
C ARG A 268 8.95 7.88 26.41
N HIS A 269 8.52 9.14 26.48
CA HIS A 269 7.32 9.56 27.20
C HIS A 269 6.04 9.46 26.37
N GLY A 270 6.16 8.92 25.14
CA GLY A 270 5.04 8.75 24.26
C GLY A 270 4.13 7.58 24.65
N ARG A 271 3.02 7.50 23.94
CA ARG A 271 2.06 6.40 24.06
C ARG A 271 1.34 6.13 22.74
N TRP A 272 0.92 4.91 22.55
CA TRP A 272 0.07 4.53 21.42
C TRP A 272 -1.35 5.13 21.59
N VAL A 273 -1.82 5.83 20.56
CA VAL A 273 -3.19 6.31 20.43
C VAL A 273 -3.76 5.80 19.13
N HIS A 274 -4.85 5.06 19.20
CA HIS A 274 -5.54 4.52 18.03
C HIS A 274 -6.49 5.57 17.46
N ARG A 275 -6.39 5.84 16.15
CA ARG A 275 -7.30 6.74 15.42
C ARG A 275 -8.73 6.18 15.40
N TYR A 276 -8.83 4.84 15.26
CA TYR A 276 -10.08 4.08 15.27
C TYR A 276 -10.07 3.07 16.41
N PRO A 277 -10.38 3.49 17.66
CA PRO A 277 -10.29 2.63 18.84
C PRO A 277 -11.20 1.39 18.78
N GLU A 278 -12.34 1.48 18.08
CA GLU A 278 -13.30 0.40 17.88
C GLU A 278 -12.72 -0.77 17.10
N ARG A 279 -11.76 -0.54 16.20
CA ARG A 279 -11.08 -1.57 15.41
C ARG A 279 -9.97 -2.29 16.17
N ARG A 280 -9.52 -1.73 17.30
CA ARG A 280 -8.31 -2.14 17.99
C ARG A 280 -8.24 -3.64 18.27
N TRP A 281 -9.31 -4.26 18.71
CA TRP A 281 -9.28 -5.69 19.08
C TRP A 281 -9.40 -6.63 17.88
N GLN A 282 -10.00 -6.18 16.82
CA GLN A 282 -10.12 -6.94 15.58
C GLN A 282 -8.86 -6.78 14.72
N PHE A 283 -8.40 -5.54 14.54
CA PHE A 283 -7.23 -5.22 13.72
C PHE A 283 -6.51 -3.99 14.24
N SER A 284 -5.42 -4.18 14.96
CA SER A 284 -4.53 -3.08 15.37
C SER A 284 -3.49 -2.77 14.31
N GLY A 285 -3.26 -1.49 14.03
CA GLY A 285 -2.15 -1.03 13.20
C GLY A 285 -1.25 -0.10 13.98
N TYR A 286 0.06 -0.22 13.77
CA TYR A 286 1.10 0.56 14.44
C TYR A 286 2.08 1.12 13.42
N HIS A 287 2.42 2.41 13.54
CA HIS A 287 3.41 3.08 12.73
C HIS A 287 4.67 3.36 13.57
N VAL A 288 5.84 2.88 13.12
CA VAL A 288 7.10 2.94 13.88
C VAL A 288 8.22 3.58 13.07
N PRO A 289 8.34 4.91 13.06
CA PRO A 289 9.45 5.61 12.44
C PRO A 289 10.74 5.47 13.26
N GLN A 290 11.91 5.60 12.62
CA GLN A 290 13.20 5.54 13.32
C GLN A 290 13.31 6.61 14.41
N LEU A 291 12.75 7.78 14.20
CA LEU A 291 12.88 8.92 15.11
C LEU A 291 12.32 8.68 16.53
N ILE A 292 11.47 7.66 16.72
CA ILE A 292 10.94 7.36 18.06
C ILE A 292 11.78 6.33 18.82
N LEU A 293 12.83 5.79 18.23
CA LEU A 293 13.67 4.77 18.86
C LEU A 293 14.96 5.34 19.43
N PRO A 294 15.34 4.95 20.66
CA PRO A 294 16.56 5.44 21.31
C PRO A 294 17.82 5.20 20.50
N LEU A 295 17.89 4.11 19.74
CA LEU A 295 19.01 3.79 18.86
C LEU A 295 19.32 4.93 17.88
N HIS A 296 18.32 5.70 17.49
CA HIS A 296 18.46 6.79 16.52
C HIS A 296 18.47 8.17 17.17
N PHE A 297 17.53 8.48 18.08
CA PHE A 297 17.43 9.82 18.66
C PHE A 297 18.41 10.09 19.81
N SER A 298 18.96 9.06 20.45
CA SER A 298 19.89 9.22 21.56
C SER A 298 21.37 9.16 21.14
N ASP A 299 21.64 8.88 19.87
CA ASP A 299 22.98 8.78 19.30
C ASP A 299 23.19 9.95 18.31
N PRO A 300 24.07 10.91 18.63
CA PRO A 300 24.29 12.10 17.78
C PRO A 300 24.75 11.77 16.36
N GLU A 301 25.60 10.75 16.19
CA GLU A 301 26.10 10.35 14.86
C GLU A 301 24.99 9.76 14.00
N LYS A 302 24.15 8.92 14.60
CA LYS A 302 23.01 8.32 13.89
C LYS A 302 21.93 9.36 13.58
N TRP A 303 21.70 10.31 14.49
CA TRP A 303 20.79 11.41 14.22
C TRP A 303 21.30 12.31 13.09
N SER A 304 22.56 12.68 13.12
CA SER A 304 23.21 13.43 12.01
C SER A 304 23.11 12.69 10.69
N THR A 305 23.32 11.36 10.70
CA THR A 305 23.14 10.51 9.51
C THR A 305 21.69 10.52 9.03
N LEU A 306 20.72 10.55 9.94
CA LEU A 306 19.29 10.63 9.60
C LEU A 306 18.97 11.98 8.92
N LEU A 307 19.50 13.09 9.43
CA LEU A 307 19.37 14.41 8.81
C LEU A 307 20.00 14.45 7.41
N LEU A 308 21.23 13.96 7.27
CA LEU A 308 21.91 13.87 5.96
C LEU A 308 21.11 13.04 4.94
N LYS A 309 20.51 11.92 5.36
CA LYS A 309 19.63 11.12 4.49
C LYS A 309 18.41 11.89 4.02
N ARG A 310 17.83 12.74 4.87
CA ARG A 310 16.73 13.63 4.49
C ARG A 310 17.15 14.62 3.40
N GLU A 311 18.39 15.10 3.45
CA GLU A 311 19.00 16.01 2.47
C GLU A 311 19.52 15.32 1.20
N GLY A 312 19.34 14.01 1.07
CA GLY A 312 19.72 13.23 -0.11
C GLY A 312 21.09 12.55 -0.04
N TYR A 313 21.72 12.48 1.12
CA TYR A 313 22.97 11.77 1.29
C TYR A 313 22.86 10.29 0.89
N GLY A 314 23.84 9.80 0.14
CA GLY A 314 23.85 8.42 -0.38
C GLY A 314 22.85 8.20 -1.52
N ASN A 315 22.50 9.26 -2.27
CA ASN A 315 21.52 9.26 -3.36
C ASN A 315 20.10 8.86 -2.89
N MET A 316 19.79 9.04 -1.61
CA MET A 316 18.47 8.77 -1.06
C MET A 316 17.49 9.84 -1.53
N THR A 317 16.44 9.45 -2.24
CA THR A 317 15.36 10.37 -2.59
C THR A 317 14.49 10.68 -1.37
N GLN A 318 13.75 11.79 -1.40
CA GLN A 318 12.82 12.14 -0.34
C GLN A 318 11.78 11.03 -0.10
N ALA A 319 11.26 10.43 -1.16
CA ALA A 319 10.33 9.29 -1.06
C ALA A 319 10.98 8.09 -0.34
N GLN A 320 12.23 7.75 -0.70
CA GLN A 320 12.96 6.68 -0.02
C GLN A 320 13.23 7.01 1.45
N PHE A 321 13.52 8.27 1.79
CA PHE A 321 13.67 8.69 3.17
C PHE A 321 12.40 8.43 3.98
N TYR A 322 11.25 8.86 3.48
CA TYR A 322 9.99 8.62 4.18
C TYR A 322 9.64 7.14 4.26
N ASN A 323 9.84 6.37 3.19
CA ASN A 323 9.58 4.93 3.21
C ASN A 323 10.53 4.19 4.17
N GLU A 324 11.83 4.29 3.92
CA GLU A 324 12.86 3.44 4.55
C GLU A 324 13.21 3.89 5.98
N VAL A 325 13.18 5.20 6.26
CA VAL A 325 13.57 5.76 7.55
C VAL A 325 12.35 6.02 8.43
N MET A 326 11.31 6.59 7.86
CA MET A 326 10.13 7.00 8.63
C MET A 326 9.00 5.96 8.62
N GLY A 327 9.03 4.96 7.75
CA GLY A 327 7.99 3.93 7.69
C GLY A 327 6.67 4.43 7.15
N GLU A 328 6.71 5.49 6.34
CA GLU A 328 5.54 6.11 5.72
C GLU A 328 5.35 5.60 4.29
N SER A 329 4.12 5.46 3.86
CA SER A 329 3.79 5.25 2.45
C SER A 329 3.75 6.59 1.74
N VAL A 330 4.51 6.73 0.65
CA VAL A 330 4.61 7.99 -0.09
C VAL A 330 4.22 7.78 -1.53
N ASP A 331 3.53 8.75 -2.10
CA ASP A 331 3.33 8.79 -3.54
C ASP A 331 4.66 9.19 -4.21
N THR A 332 5.20 8.29 -5.02
CA THR A 332 6.52 8.48 -5.64
C THR A 332 6.49 9.44 -6.84
N GLY A 333 5.34 10.05 -7.13
CA GLY A 333 5.19 10.93 -8.29
C GLY A 333 5.25 10.22 -9.65
N GLN A 334 5.35 8.88 -9.65
CA GLN A 334 5.30 8.08 -10.89
C GLN A 334 3.87 7.77 -11.32
N LYS A 335 2.88 8.09 -10.47
CA LYS A 335 1.47 7.95 -10.81
C LYS A 335 1.04 9.05 -11.78
N LEU A 336 0.33 8.65 -12.82
CA LEU A 336 -0.26 9.58 -13.78
C LEU A 336 -1.31 10.51 -13.15
N ILE A 337 -1.99 10.02 -12.12
CA ILE A 337 -3.07 10.74 -11.43
C ILE A 337 -3.11 10.35 -9.95
N SER A 338 -3.38 11.31 -9.09
CA SER A 338 -3.51 11.11 -7.64
C SER A 338 -4.95 10.85 -7.22
N GLU A 339 -5.14 10.24 -6.04
CA GLU A 339 -6.47 10.03 -5.45
C GLU A 339 -7.21 11.36 -5.23
N THR A 340 -6.50 12.42 -4.85
CA THR A 340 -7.06 13.76 -4.66
C THR A 340 -7.62 14.34 -5.96
N GLU A 341 -6.90 14.17 -7.07
CA GLU A 341 -7.36 14.62 -8.40
C GLU A 341 -8.58 13.84 -8.88
N LEU A 342 -8.60 12.53 -8.65
CA LEU A 342 -9.77 11.69 -8.96
C LEU A 342 -10.99 12.09 -8.13
N LYS A 343 -10.83 12.30 -6.82
CA LYS A 343 -11.90 12.80 -5.94
C LYS A 343 -12.46 14.14 -6.42
N ALA A 344 -11.58 15.04 -6.86
CA ALA A 344 -11.96 16.34 -7.39
C ALA A 344 -12.72 16.26 -8.74
N ALA A 345 -12.63 15.14 -9.46
CA ALA A 345 -13.35 14.87 -10.70
C ALA A 345 -14.68 14.12 -10.49
N CYS A 346 -15.00 13.64 -9.28
CA CYS A 346 -16.29 13.04 -8.93
C CYS A 346 -17.34 14.13 -8.72
N LEU A 347 -17.80 14.75 -9.81
CA LEU A 347 -18.67 15.93 -9.80
C LEU A 347 -20.13 15.64 -10.12
N LEU A 348 -20.45 14.44 -10.62
CA LEU A 348 -21.82 14.09 -10.95
C LEU A 348 -22.63 13.83 -9.68
N PRO A 349 -23.92 14.22 -9.61
CA PRO A 349 -24.65 14.22 -8.36
C PRO A 349 -25.23 12.87 -7.93
N TRP A 350 -24.95 11.79 -8.66
CA TRP A 350 -25.43 10.43 -8.36
C TRP A 350 -24.30 9.47 -8.03
N GLU A 351 -24.64 8.40 -7.31
CA GLU A 351 -23.78 7.27 -7.04
C GLU A 351 -23.85 6.24 -8.18
N ASN A 352 -22.74 5.53 -8.43
CA ASN A 352 -22.75 4.39 -9.34
C ASN A 352 -23.22 3.12 -8.61
N LYS A 353 -24.24 2.47 -9.15
CA LYS A 353 -24.76 1.21 -8.63
C LYS A 353 -24.72 0.14 -9.70
N LYS A 354 -24.90 -1.13 -9.30
CA LYS A 354 -24.92 -2.28 -10.21
C LYS A 354 -25.93 -2.09 -11.36
N GLU A 355 -27.09 -1.52 -11.05
CA GLU A 355 -28.08 -1.09 -12.04
C GLU A 355 -28.12 0.45 -12.09
N PRO A 356 -28.37 1.06 -13.28
CA PRO A 356 -28.42 2.51 -13.42
C PRO A 356 -29.47 3.15 -12.51
N VAL A 357 -29.09 4.21 -11.82
CA VAL A 357 -30.01 4.95 -10.93
C VAL A 357 -30.90 5.91 -11.71
N PRO A 358 -32.13 6.22 -11.21
CA PRO A 358 -33.06 7.10 -11.91
C PRO A 358 -32.50 8.49 -12.24
N GLU A 359 -31.70 9.06 -11.34
CA GLU A 359 -31.09 10.38 -11.48
C GLU A 359 -30.12 10.44 -12.70
N CYS A 360 -29.38 9.35 -12.92
CA CYS A 360 -28.51 9.21 -14.08
C CYS A 360 -29.34 9.05 -15.36
N SER A 361 -30.36 8.17 -15.31
CA SER A 361 -31.23 7.88 -16.46
C SER A 361 -32.03 9.10 -16.93
N ALA A 362 -32.42 9.98 -16.02
CA ALA A 362 -33.16 11.21 -16.34
C ALA A 362 -32.36 12.21 -17.19
N ARG A 363 -31.04 12.12 -17.19
CA ARG A 363 -30.13 13.06 -17.87
C ARG A 363 -29.60 12.57 -19.23
N ILE A 364 -30.10 11.46 -19.74
CA ILE A 364 -29.64 10.87 -21.01
C ILE A 364 -29.71 11.88 -22.19
N ASN A 365 -30.70 12.76 -22.18
CA ASN A 365 -30.89 13.73 -23.26
C ASN A 365 -30.00 14.99 -23.14
N ASP A 366 -29.22 15.13 -22.07
CA ASP A 366 -28.28 16.24 -21.88
C ASP A 366 -27.00 16.10 -22.73
N TYR A 367 -26.84 14.97 -23.41
CA TYR A 367 -25.63 14.59 -24.14
C TYR A 367 -25.85 14.54 -25.64
N MET A 368 -24.91 15.10 -26.40
CA MET A 368 -24.87 15.03 -27.87
C MET A 368 -24.72 13.57 -28.33
N HIS A 369 -23.76 12.88 -27.75
CA HIS A 369 -23.46 11.48 -28.03
C HIS A 369 -23.24 10.70 -26.72
N ARG A 370 -23.61 9.43 -26.77
CA ARG A 370 -23.40 8.46 -25.70
C ARG A 370 -22.67 7.25 -26.26
N VAL A 371 -21.59 6.91 -25.62
CA VAL A 371 -20.73 5.79 -26.02
C VAL A 371 -20.70 4.77 -24.91
N LEU A 372 -21.04 3.52 -25.20
CA LEU A 372 -20.70 2.40 -24.34
C LEU A 372 -19.26 1.97 -24.65
N ALA A 373 -18.37 2.10 -23.69
CA ALA A 373 -16.99 1.65 -23.79
C ALA A 373 -16.81 0.32 -23.05
N VAL A 374 -16.05 -0.60 -23.65
CA VAL A 374 -15.82 -1.94 -23.09
C VAL A 374 -14.34 -2.28 -23.13
N ASP A 375 -13.79 -2.59 -21.96
CA ASP A 375 -12.51 -3.28 -21.83
C ASP A 375 -12.77 -4.73 -21.45
N TRP A 376 -12.23 -5.67 -22.25
CA TRP A 376 -12.53 -7.08 -22.07
C TRP A 376 -11.50 -7.74 -21.16
N GLY A 377 -11.96 -8.36 -20.10
CA GLY A 377 -11.12 -9.21 -19.26
C GLY A 377 -10.55 -10.39 -20.03
N GLY A 378 -9.25 -10.60 -19.93
CA GLY A 378 -8.64 -11.84 -20.41
C GLY A 378 -9.05 -12.97 -19.48
N GLY A 379 -9.71 -14.02 -19.99
CA GLY A 379 -10.11 -15.21 -19.23
C GLY A 379 -8.92 -16.06 -18.75
N GLY A 380 -7.91 -15.45 -18.13
CA GLY A 380 -6.79 -16.16 -17.53
C GLY A 380 -7.14 -16.70 -16.15
N GLU A 381 -6.57 -17.83 -15.77
CA GLU A 381 -6.77 -18.50 -14.46
C GLU A 381 -6.40 -17.62 -13.24
N ALA A 382 -5.82 -16.44 -13.43
CA ALA A 382 -5.30 -15.58 -12.35
C ALA A 382 -6.26 -14.52 -11.83
N GLY A 383 -7.49 -14.36 -12.37
CA GLY A 383 -8.49 -13.44 -11.80
C GLY A 383 -8.11 -11.94 -11.74
N VAL A 384 -7.10 -11.51 -12.50
CA VAL A 384 -6.49 -10.17 -12.39
C VAL A 384 -7.04 -9.17 -13.43
N SER A 385 -7.92 -9.58 -14.34
CA SER A 385 -8.52 -8.71 -15.35
C SER A 385 -10.00 -9.06 -15.52
N PHE A 386 -10.83 -8.03 -15.46
CA PHE A 386 -12.28 -8.14 -15.51
C PHE A 386 -12.83 -7.40 -16.73
N THR A 387 -13.90 -7.91 -17.31
CA THR A 387 -14.65 -7.14 -18.29
C THR A 387 -15.32 -5.96 -17.60
N VAL A 388 -15.05 -4.74 -18.09
CA VAL A 388 -15.63 -3.50 -17.57
C VAL A 388 -16.42 -2.80 -18.66
N LEU A 389 -17.65 -2.42 -18.32
CA LEU A 389 -18.52 -1.56 -19.11
C LEU A 389 -18.49 -0.16 -18.52
N ALA A 390 -18.32 0.86 -19.36
CA ALA A 390 -18.46 2.27 -18.97
C ALA A 390 -19.31 3.03 -20.00
N VAL A 391 -20.30 3.77 -19.55
CA VAL A 391 -21.12 4.62 -20.41
C VAL A 391 -20.65 6.05 -20.27
N LEU A 392 -20.19 6.65 -21.37
CA LEU A 392 -19.72 8.02 -21.44
C LEU A 392 -20.72 8.88 -22.23
N GLY A 393 -21.05 10.04 -21.70
CA GLY A 393 -21.89 11.05 -22.36
C GLY A 393 -21.05 12.27 -22.72
N PHE A 394 -21.04 12.65 -23.98
CA PHE A 394 -20.33 13.85 -24.48
C PHE A 394 -21.29 15.04 -24.50
N ARG A 395 -20.91 16.15 -23.87
CA ARG A 395 -21.70 17.38 -23.77
C ARG A 395 -21.36 18.39 -24.87
N HIS A 396 -22.24 19.35 -25.09
CA HIS A 396 -22.04 20.48 -26.01
C HIS A 396 -20.84 21.37 -25.66
N ASP A 397 -20.46 21.42 -24.40
CA ASP A 397 -19.30 22.19 -23.92
C ASP A 397 -17.96 21.45 -24.04
N GLY A 398 -17.96 20.25 -24.62
CA GLY A 398 -16.76 19.41 -24.80
C GLY A 398 -16.42 18.57 -23.59
N THR A 399 -17.18 18.61 -22.51
CA THR A 399 -16.97 17.75 -21.34
C THR A 399 -17.52 16.34 -21.55
N ILE A 400 -16.90 15.36 -20.94
CA ILE A 400 -17.32 13.96 -20.93
C ILE A 400 -17.76 13.59 -19.52
N ASP A 401 -18.97 13.09 -19.37
CA ASP A 401 -19.46 12.53 -18.11
C ASP A 401 -19.45 11.01 -18.19
N VAL A 402 -18.82 10.35 -17.23
CA VAL A 402 -18.94 8.91 -17.05
C VAL A 402 -20.23 8.65 -16.27
N LEU A 403 -21.27 8.26 -17.00
CA LEU A 403 -22.64 8.17 -16.49
C LEU A 403 -22.82 6.98 -15.56
N TRP A 404 -22.27 5.86 -15.96
CA TRP A 404 -22.42 4.59 -15.28
C TRP A 404 -21.28 3.64 -15.66
N ALA A 405 -20.92 2.76 -14.77
CA ALA A 405 -19.96 1.69 -15.04
C ALA A 405 -20.29 0.41 -14.28
N LYS A 406 -19.92 -0.73 -14.86
CA LYS A 406 -20.13 -2.05 -14.27
C LYS A 406 -18.96 -2.95 -14.55
N ARG A 407 -18.43 -3.56 -13.48
CA ARG A 407 -17.45 -4.65 -13.59
C ARG A 407 -18.20 -5.97 -13.63
N LEU A 408 -17.96 -6.79 -14.65
CA LEU A 408 -18.58 -8.09 -14.80
C LEU A 408 -17.72 -9.14 -14.12
N LEU A 409 -18.31 -9.86 -13.18
CA LEU A 409 -17.66 -10.99 -12.49
C LEU A 409 -17.93 -12.33 -13.19
N ILE A 410 -18.45 -12.28 -14.40
CA ILE A 410 -18.84 -13.44 -15.22
C ILE A 410 -17.64 -13.86 -16.07
N GLY A 411 -16.68 -14.55 -15.49
CA GLY A 411 -15.49 -14.98 -16.22
C GLY A 411 -15.81 -15.96 -17.37
N GLY A 412 -15.48 -15.57 -18.62
CA GLY A 412 -15.48 -16.45 -19.77
C GLY A 412 -16.82 -16.74 -20.47
N ASP A 413 -17.95 -16.25 -19.96
CA ASP A 413 -19.24 -16.35 -20.66
C ASP A 413 -19.45 -15.14 -21.58
N HIS A 414 -18.94 -15.24 -22.80
CA HIS A 414 -18.99 -14.17 -23.79
C HIS A 414 -20.42 -13.78 -24.21
N LEU A 415 -21.38 -14.71 -24.13
CA LEU A 415 -22.78 -14.39 -24.43
C LEU A 415 -23.41 -13.55 -23.30
N ALA A 416 -23.17 -13.93 -22.05
CA ALA A 416 -23.62 -13.14 -20.91
C ALA A 416 -23.00 -11.74 -20.90
N GLU A 417 -21.70 -11.61 -21.25
CA GLU A 417 -21.02 -10.33 -21.40
C GLU A 417 -21.70 -9.47 -22.49
N ALA A 418 -21.98 -10.04 -23.66
CA ALA A 418 -22.67 -9.35 -24.76
C ALA A 418 -24.09 -8.91 -24.39
N VAL A 419 -24.83 -9.73 -23.65
CA VAL A 419 -26.17 -9.37 -23.13
C VAL A 419 -26.10 -8.18 -22.17
N GLU A 420 -25.11 -8.15 -21.27
CA GLU A 420 -24.91 -7.01 -20.36
C GLU A 420 -24.52 -5.74 -21.14
N CYS A 421 -23.66 -5.83 -22.16
CA CYS A 421 -23.36 -4.73 -23.06
C CYS A 421 -24.64 -4.20 -23.74
N MET A 422 -25.51 -5.09 -24.25
CA MET A 422 -26.76 -4.72 -24.90
C MET A 422 -27.73 -4.04 -23.91
N LYS A 423 -27.84 -4.53 -22.69
CA LYS A 423 -28.66 -3.90 -21.65
C LYS A 423 -28.19 -2.48 -21.36
N GLY A 424 -26.88 -2.29 -21.13
CA GLY A 424 -26.30 -0.97 -20.88
C GLY A 424 -26.49 -0.02 -22.07
N SER A 425 -26.18 -0.48 -23.28
CA SER A 425 -26.33 0.31 -24.51
C SER A 425 -27.78 0.74 -24.74
N ASN A 426 -28.74 -0.16 -24.58
CA ASN A 426 -30.16 0.13 -24.78
C ASN A 426 -30.70 1.07 -23.69
N HIS A 427 -30.32 0.83 -22.43
CA HIS A 427 -30.77 1.68 -21.32
C HIS A 427 -30.37 3.14 -21.51
N PHE A 428 -29.11 3.38 -21.86
CA PHE A 428 -28.56 4.72 -22.08
C PHE A 428 -28.78 5.22 -23.52
N ARG A 429 -29.39 4.44 -24.40
CA ARG A 429 -29.59 4.76 -25.83
C ARG A 429 -28.27 5.18 -26.46
N CYS A 430 -27.22 4.37 -26.26
CA CYS A 430 -25.89 4.67 -26.77
C CYS A 430 -25.89 4.73 -28.29
N ASP A 431 -25.27 5.78 -28.82
CA ASP A 431 -25.13 5.97 -30.27
C ASP A 431 -24.08 5.04 -30.86
N PHE A 432 -23.01 4.77 -30.08
CA PHE A 432 -21.89 3.92 -30.46
C PHE A 432 -21.47 2.99 -29.32
N VAL A 433 -20.81 1.90 -29.69
CA VAL A 433 -20.11 1.00 -28.79
C VAL A 433 -18.63 0.98 -29.19
N ALA A 434 -17.73 1.34 -28.30
CA ALA A 434 -16.29 1.26 -28.51
C ALA A 434 -15.70 0.18 -27.61
N HIS A 435 -14.90 -0.72 -28.17
CA HIS A 435 -14.36 -1.82 -27.37
C HIS A 435 -12.92 -2.16 -27.75
N ASP A 436 -12.19 -2.78 -26.80
CA ASP A 436 -10.86 -3.34 -27.11
C ASP A 436 -10.99 -4.50 -28.08
N TYR A 437 -10.46 -4.32 -29.28
CA TYR A 437 -10.44 -5.32 -30.36
C TYR A 437 -9.17 -6.17 -30.34
N THR A 438 -8.47 -6.26 -29.20
CA THR A 438 -7.24 -7.05 -29.06
C THR A 438 -7.56 -8.48 -28.59
N GLY A 439 -6.89 -9.48 -29.12
CA GLY A 439 -7.02 -10.87 -28.65
C GLY A 439 -8.47 -11.38 -28.62
N ALA A 440 -8.99 -11.65 -27.43
CA ALA A 440 -10.35 -12.15 -27.23
C ALA A 440 -11.46 -11.16 -27.63
N GLY A 441 -11.15 -9.88 -27.80
CA GLY A 441 -12.10 -8.87 -28.28
C GLY A 441 -12.64 -9.14 -29.68
N THR A 442 -11.87 -9.81 -30.53
CA THR A 442 -12.33 -10.22 -31.87
C THR A 442 -13.47 -11.27 -31.83
N VAL A 443 -13.38 -12.22 -30.90
CA VAL A 443 -14.42 -13.22 -30.68
C VAL A 443 -15.67 -12.58 -30.08
N ARG A 444 -15.47 -11.69 -29.10
CA ARG A 444 -16.57 -10.97 -28.42
C ARG A 444 -17.34 -10.05 -29.36
N GLU A 445 -16.67 -9.38 -30.31
CA GLU A 445 -17.38 -8.60 -31.34
C GLU A 445 -18.31 -9.50 -32.16
N THR A 446 -17.85 -10.70 -32.55
CA THR A 446 -18.69 -11.66 -33.28
C THR A 446 -19.95 -12.04 -32.49
N VAL A 447 -19.79 -12.28 -31.17
CA VAL A 447 -20.91 -12.61 -30.28
C VAL A 447 -21.85 -11.42 -30.14
N MET A 448 -21.32 -10.17 -30.01
CA MET A 448 -22.13 -8.94 -29.95
C MET A 448 -22.97 -8.76 -31.22
N VAL A 449 -22.41 -8.99 -32.40
CA VAL A 449 -23.13 -8.93 -33.68
C VAL A 449 -24.23 -9.98 -33.72
N GLN A 450 -23.94 -11.23 -33.31
CA GLN A 450 -24.95 -12.28 -33.18
C GLN A 450 -26.06 -11.95 -32.20
N ALA A 451 -25.73 -11.21 -31.13
CA ALA A 451 -26.69 -10.69 -30.13
C ALA A 451 -27.52 -9.49 -30.67
N GLY A 452 -27.26 -8.99 -31.88
CA GLY A 452 -28.05 -7.95 -32.53
C GLY A 452 -27.44 -6.55 -32.57
N PHE A 453 -26.16 -6.37 -32.22
CA PHE A 453 -25.49 -5.09 -32.40
C PHE A 453 -25.28 -4.76 -33.88
N ASN A 454 -25.59 -3.51 -34.28
CA ASN A 454 -25.25 -3.03 -35.59
C ASN A 454 -23.74 -2.74 -35.70
N LEU A 455 -23.06 -3.43 -36.59
CA LEU A 455 -21.61 -3.32 -36.77
C LEU A 455 -21.14 -1.90 -37.16
N ASP A 456 -21.98 -1.12 -37.85
CA ASP A 456 -21.67 0.27 -38.23
C ASP A 456 -21.57 1.21 -37.04
N ARG A 457 -22.15 0.80 -35.89
CA ARG A 457 -22.08 1.55 -34.63
C ARG A 457 -21.05 1.00 -33.65
N VAL A 458 -20.27 -0.01 -34.06
CA VAL A 458 -19.22 -0.63 -33.26
C VAL A 458 -17.85 -0.14 -33.70
N LEU A 459 -17.19 0.57 -32.81
CA LEU A 459 -15.81 1.05 -32.99
C LEU A 459 -14.85 0.01 -32.39
N ALA A 460 -14.22 -0.75 -33.27
CA ALA A 460 -13.19 -1.71 -32.89
C ALA A 460 -11.87 -0.98 -32.67
N VAL A 461 -11.35 -0.94 -31.45
CA VAL A 461 -10.14 -0.21 -31.05
C VAL A 461 -9.05 -1.17 -30.63
N ARG A 462 -7.86 -1.05 -31.20
CA ARG A 462 -6.66 -1.78 -30.75
C ARG A 462 -5.73 -0.84 -30.01
N LEU A 463 -5.42 -1.18 -28.76
CA LEU A 463 -4.42 -0.48 -27.99
C LEU A 463 -3.02 -0.91 -28.42
N VAL A 464 -2.25 0.01 -29.00
CA VAL A 464 -0.92 -0.26 -29.57
C VAL A 464 0.11 0.73 -29.04
N ARG A 465 1.38 0.38 -29.17
CA ARG A 465 2.47 1.36 -29.10
C ARG A 465 2.68 1.90 -30.51
N SER A 466 2.49 3.19 -30.72
CA SER A 466 2.58 3.80 -32.03
C SER A 466 3.65 4.88 -32.09
N ALA A 467 4.41 4.89 -33.19
CA ALA A 467 5.29 6.01 -33.56
C ALA A 467 4.59 7.04 -34.46
N SER A 468 3.30 6.84 -34.79
CA SER A 468 2.51 7.77 -35.61
C SER A 468 2.33 9.12 -34.89
N GLN A 469 2.22 10.21 -35.65
CA GLN A 469 1.83 11.52 -35.12
C GLN A 469 0.37 11.51 -34.64
N ASP A 470 -0.50 10.78 -35.33
CA ASP A 470 -1.91 10.67 -34.99
C ASP A 470 -2.13 9.73 -33.81
N LEU A 471 -2.96 10.15 -32.86
CA LEU A 471 -3.29 9.38 -31.67
C LEU A 471 -4.16 8.16 -31.99
N LEU A 472 -5.09 8.32 -32.93
CA LEU A 472 -6.00 7.28 -33.43
C LEU A 472 -5.84 7.15 -34.95
N VAL A 473 -5.50 5.96 -35.42
CA VAL A 473 -5.26 5.69 -36.84
C VAL A 473 -6.22 4.63 -37.36
N TYR A 474 -7.01 4.98 -38.38
CA TYR A 474 -7.86 4.02 -39.06
C TYR A 474 -7.03 2.99 -39.82
N LYS A 475 -7.34 1.73 -39.65
CA LYS A 475 -6.74 0.59 -40.35
C LYS A 475 -7.81 -0.10 -41.19
N PRO A 476 -7.70 -0.04 -42.53
CA PRO A 476 -8.64 -0.73 -43.42
C PRO A 476 -8.51 -2.25 -43.29
N PRO A 477 -9.53 -2.99 -43.75
CA PRO A 477 -9.46 -4.47 -43.82
C PRO A 477 -8.26 -4.93 -44.64
N THR A 478 -7.65 -6.02 -44.22
CA THR A 478 -6.55 -6.69 -44.95
C THR A 478 -6.87 -8.17 -45.16
N ALA A 479 -6.06 -8.85 -45.98
CA ALA A 479 -6.22 -10.28 -46.20
C ALA A 479 -6.11 -11.13 -44.92
N ILE A 480 -5.39 -10.61 -43.88
CA ILE A 480 -5.20 -11.28 -42.60
C ILE A 480 -6.25 -10.82 -41.57
N ASN A 481 -6.61 -9.57 -41.62
CA ASN A 481 -7.62 -8.99 -40.72
C ASN A 481 -8.75 -8.37 -41.54
N HIS A 482 -9.85 -9.14 -41.70
CA HIS A 482 -11.00 -8.75 -42.51
C HIS A 482 -11.86 -7.63 -41.93
N ARG A 483 -11.58 -7.23 -40.67
CA ARG A 483 -12.32 -6.18 -39.97
C ARG A 483 -11.52 -4.86 -39.96
N ALA A 484 -12.12 -3.76 -40.43
CA ALA A 484 -11.60 -2.43 -40.22
C ALA A 484 -11.58 -2.10 -38.74
N HIS A 485 -10.51 -1.49 -38.27
CA HIS A 485 -10.37 -1.11 -36.87
C HIS A 485 -9.54 0.16 -36.70
N TYR A 486 -9.55 0.73 -35.50
CA TYR A 486 -8.73 1.86 -35.12
C TYR A 486 -7.55 1.41 -34.26
N SER A 487 -6.37 1.87 -34.57
CA SER A 487 -5.19 1.72 -33.69
C SER A 487 -5.04 2.96 -32.83
N LEU A 488 -5.19 2.81 -31.53
CA LEU A 488 -5.06 3.87 -30.52
C LEU A 488 -3.72 3.74 -29.79
N ASP A 489 -2.93 4.82 -29.76
CA ASP A 489 -1.68 4.84 -29.00
C ASP A 489 -2.00 4.79 -27.49
N LYS A 490 -1.73 3.64 -26.86
CA LYS A 490 -2.06 3.38 -25.46
C LYS A 490 -1.43 4.40 -24.50
N THR A 491 -0.16 4.73 -24.69
CA THR A 491 0.58 5.62 -23.78
C THR A 491 0.05 7.04 -23.85
N ARG A 492 -0.04 7.58 -25.07
CA ARG A 492 -0.50 8.96 -25.26
C ARG A 492 -1.98 9.13 -24.93
N SER A 493 -2.85 8.19 -25.30
CA SER A 493 -4.28 8.29 -24.98
C SER A 493 -4.53 8.27 -23.48
N LEU A 494 -3.84 7.44 -22.71
CA LEU A 494 -3.94 7.44 -21.25
C LEU A 494 -3.45 8.75 -20.64
N LEU A 495 -2.37 9.34 -21.17
CA LEU A 495 -1.92 10.68 -20.76
C LEU A 495 -3.01 11.73 -21.00
N TYR A 496 -3.63 11.73 -22.18
CA TYR A 496 -4.73 12.65 -22.51
C TYR A 496 -5.92 12.46 -21.58
N THR A 497 -6.31 11.20 -21.34
CA THR A 497 -7.42 10.86 -20.46
C THR A 497 -7.17 11.32 -19.02
N CYS A 498 -5.99 11.02 -18.46
CA CYS A 498 -5.63 11.48 -17.12
C CYS A 498 -5.57 13.00 -17.02
N GLN A 499 -5.04 13.68 -18.05
CA GLN A 499 -5.00 15.13 -18.09
C GLN A 499 -6.41 15.75 -18.18
N ALA A 500 -7.30 15.17 -18.98
CA ALA A 500 -8.68 15.60 -19.07
C ALA A 500 -9.44 15.42 -17.74
N ILE A 501 -9.13 14.36 -16.98
CA ILE A 501 -9.66 14.16 -15.62
C ILE A 501 -9.15 15.27 -14.67
N LYS A 502 -7.85 15.55 -14.66
CA LYS A 502 -7.25 16.61 -13.84
C LYS A 502 -7.88 17.98 -14.10
N LEU A 503 -8.18 18.26 -15.37
CA LEU A 503 -8.85 19.48 -15.80
C LEU A 503 -10.38 19.44 -15.64
N LYS A 504 -10.96 18.36 -15.11
CA LYS A 504 -12.41 18.16 -14.96
C LYS A 504 -13.19 18.18 -16.28
N GLN A 505 -12.51 17.91 -17.38
CA GLN A 505 -13.12 17.68 -18.69
C GLN A 505 -13.72 16.27 -18.79
N ILE A 506 -13.20 15.32 -18.02
CA ILE A 506 -13.84 14.03 -17.75
C ILE A 506 -14.28 14.03 -16.29
N ARG A 507 -15.59 13.77 -16.05
CA ARG A 507 -16.21 13.83 -14.74
C ARG A 507 -16.85 12.49 -14.41
N PHE A 508 -16.78 12.13 -13.13
CA PHE A 508 -17.29 10.86 -12.63
C PHE A 508 -18.49 11.06 -11.69
N PHE A 509 -19.25 9.98 -11.53
CA PHE A 509 -20.25 9.79 -10.48
C PHE A 509 -19.62 9.84 -9.09
N GLN A 510 -20.44 9.99 -8.05
CA GLN A 510 -19.96 9.91 -6.66
C GLN A 510 -19.45 8.50 -6.35
N TYR A 511 -18.29 8.43 -5.72
CA TYR A 511 -17.58 7.18 -5.45
C TYR A 511 -17.23 7.09 -3.97
N ASP A 512 -17.63 6.00 -3.31
CA ASP A 512 -17.28 5.75 -1.93
C ASP A 512 -15.91 5.09 -1.82
N TRP A 513 -14.91 5.90 -1.50
CA TRP A 513 -13.52 5.48 -1.32
C TRP A 513 -13.29 4.63 -0.07
N SER A 514 -14.25 4.55 0.83
CA SER A 514 -14.20 3.78 2.07
C SER A 514 -14.86 2.41 1.97
N SER A 515 -15.68 2.19 0.95
CA SER A 515 -16.44 0.95 0.78
C SER A 515 -15.54 -0.21 0.37
N GLN A 516 -15.65 -1.30 1.12
CA GLN A 516 -15.02 -2.58 0.75
C GLN A 516 -15.87 -3.38 -0.26
N ASP A 517 -17.14 -3.03 -0.41
CA ASP A 517 -18.12 -3.76 -1.23
C ASP A 517 -18.17 -3.26 -2.69
N SER A 518 -17.56 -2.13 -2.99
CA SER A 518 -17.44 -1.61 -4.35
C SER A 518 -16.13 -2.11 -4.96
N PRO A 519 -16.15 -3.07 -5.90
CA PRO A 519 -14.96 -3.40 -6.65
C PRO A 519 -14.48 -2.12 -7.34
N GLY A 520 -13.27 -1.69 -6.98
CA GLY A 520 -12.71 -0.39 -7.34
C GLY A 520 -12.79 -0.11 -8.84
N LEU A 521 -13.66 0.82 -9.22
CA LEU A 521 -13.75 1.33 -10.59
C LEU A 521 -12.82 2.53 -10.76
N ILE A 522 -13.15 3.67 -10.15
CA ILE A 522 -12.36 4.91 -10.31
C ILE A 522 -10.93 4.72 -9.79
N SER A 523 -10.73 3.90 -8.76
CA SER A 523 -9.41 3.58 -8.22
C SER A 523 -8.48 2.85 -9.20
N ASP A 524 -9.00 2.26 -10.28
CA ASP A 524 -8.18 1.62 -11.33
C ASP A 524 -7.21 2.62 -11.99
N PHE A 525 -7.54 3.90 -12.03
CA PHE A 525 -6.63 4.93 -12.50
C PHE A 525 -5.36 5.07 -11.65
N LEU A 526 -5.41 4.68 -10.36
CA LEU A 526 -4.24 4.70 -9.47
C LEU A 526 -3.25 3.59 -9.79
N ALA A 527 -3.66 2.59 -10.58
CA ALA A 527 -2.79 1.52 -11.06
C ALA A 527 -1.83 1.98 -12.18
N LEU A 528 -2.12 3.11 -12.84
CA LEU A 528 -1.34 3.61 -13.96
C LEU A 528 -0.05 4.26 -13.47
N VAL A 529 1.09 3.74 -13.93
CA VAL A 529 2.42 4.24 -13.57
C VAL A 529 3.25 4.55 -14.81
N GLU A 530 4.04 5.61 -14.71
CA GLU A 530 5.01 6.01 -15.73
C GLU A 530 6.28 5.16 -15.60
N ASN A 531 6.68 4.54 -16.71
CA ASN A 531 7.96 3.84 -16.80
C ASN A 531 8.86 4.49 -17.84
N LYS A 532 10.04 4.91 -17.40
CA LYS A 532 11.16 5.27 -18.28
C LYS A 532 12.06 4.06 -18.44
N THR A 533 12.30 3.65 -19.66
CA THR A 533 13.26 2.59 -19.98
C THR A 533 14.32 3.19 -20.90
N ASP A 534 15.58 3.12 -20.47
CA ASP A 534 16.71 3.51 -21.31
C ASP A 534 16.77 2.61 -22.56
N SER A 535 16.63 3.18 -23.73
CA SER A 535 16.84 2.42 -24.95
C SER A 535 18.35 2.24 -25.18
N ARG A 536 18.74 1.09 -25.76
CA ARG A 536 20.11 0.85 -26.21
C ARG A 536 20.64 1.87 -27.25
N LEU A 537 19.75 2.74 -27.75
CA LEU A 537 20.02 3.78 -28.75
C LEU A 537 20.08 5.19 -28.13
N GLY A 538 20.08 5.32 -26.77
CA GLY A 538 20.24 6.61 -26.09
C GLY A 538 19.01 7.52 -26.07
N SER A 539 17.82 7.01 -26.50
CA SER A 539 16.55 7.72 -26.35
C SER A 539 15.72 7.06 -25.25
N ASP A 540 15.24 7.83 -24.29
CA ASP A 540 14.33 7.34 -23.26
C ASP A 540 13.02 6.87 -23.90
N ILE A 541 12.65 5.60 -23.70
CA ILE A 541 11.33 5.09 -24.07
C ILE A 541 10.39 5.32 -22.89
N TYR A 542 9.43 6.21 -23.10
CA TYR A 542 8.39 6.52 -22.15
C TYR A 542 7.18 5.62 -22.38
N THR A 543 6.72 4.92 -21.35
CA THR A 543 5.54 4.04 -21.42
C THR A 543 4.71 4.16 -20.17
N ILE A 544 3.39 3.97 -20.32
CA ILE A 544 2.49 3.79 -19.20
C ILE A 544 2.22 2.30 -19.06
N THR A 545 2.43 1.80 -17.87
CA THR A 545 2.18 0.39 -17.51
C THR A 545 1.25 0.32 -16.31
N ARG A 546 0.70 -0.85 -16.08
CA ARG A 546 -0.07 -1.16 -14.88
C ARG A 546 0.86 -1.61 -13.77
N ASN A 547 0.59 -1.17 -12.54
CA ASN A 547 1.10 -1.87 -11.37
C ASN A 547 0.51 -3.30 -11.35
N THR A 548 1.37 -4.31 -11.30
CA THR A 548 0.98 -5.73 -11.45
C THR A 548 -0.01 -6.22 -10.38
N LEU A 549 -0.14 -5.50 -9.28
CA LEU A 549 -1.00 -5.86 -8.15
C LEU A 549 -2.40 -5.23 -8.20
N LEU A 550 -2.66 -4.33 -9.15
CA LEU A 550 -3.92 -3.59 -9.26
C LEU A 550 -4.55 -3.81 -10.64
N THR A 551 -5.87 -3.70 -10.71
CA THR A 551 -6.62 -3.70 -11.97
C THR A 551 -6.56 -2.31 -12.61
N ASP A 552 -6.57 -2.23 -13.95
CA ASP A 552 -6.67 -0.98 -14.71
C ASP A 552 -7.82 -1.01 -15.73
N ASP A 553 -8.67 -2.05 -15.66
CA ASP A 553 -9.69 -2.32 -16.68
C ASP A 553 -10.68 -1.16 -16.84
N PHE A 554 -11.11 -0.51 -15.74
CA PHE A 554 -11.96 0.68 -15.84
C PHE A 554 -11.25 1.86 -16.47
N ALA A 555 -9.98 2.07 -16.15
CA ALA A 555 -9.20 3.16 -16.76
C ALA A 555 -9.04 2.93 -18.26
N GLN A 556 -8.86 1.67 -18.71
CA GLN A 556 -8.81 1.33 -20.14
C GLN A 556 -10.16 1.53 -20.81
N ALA A 557 -11.26 1.11 -20.19
CA ALA A 557 -12.60 1.33 -20.72
C ALA A 557 -12.90 2.83 -20.90
N VAL A 558 -12.62 3.66 -19.90
CA VAL A 558 -12.79 5.12 -19.97
C VAL A 558 -11.87 5.73 -21.05
N ASN A 559 -10.63 5.26 -21.16
CA ASN A 559 -9.68 5.71 -22.19
C ASN A 559 -10.19 5.43 -23.61
N ILE A 560 -10.68 4.22 -23.87
CA ILE A 560 -11.30 3.84 -25.16
C ILE A 560 -12.54 4.70 -25.42
N GLY A 561 -13.40 4.87 -24.42
CA GLY A 561 -14.62 5.67 -24.53
C GLY A 561 -14.36 7.15 -24.79
N ALA A 562 -13.41 7.75 -24.10
CA ALA A 562 -12.99 9.13 -24.29
C ALA A 562 -12.42 9.35 -25.70
N ALA A 563 -11.53 8.44 -26.15
CA ALA A 563 -10.98 8.48 -27.51
C ALA A 563 -12.09 8.38 -28.58
N ALA A 564 -13.10 7.51 -28.36
CA ALA A 564 -14.24 7.40 -29.24
C ALA A 564 -15.10 8.70 -29.26
N CYS A 565 -15.38 9.30 -28.10
CA CYS A 565 -16.08 10.57 -28.01
C CYS A 565 -15.35 11.68 -28.78
N TRP A 566 -14.06 11.85 -28.55
CA TRP A 566 -13.24 12.85 -29.25
C TRP A 566 -13.15 12.61 -30.76
N HIS A 567 -13.11 11.34 -31.18
CA HIS A 567 -13.09 10.99 -32.60
C HIS A 567 -14.42 11.32 -33.29
N ILE A 568 -15.55 10.89 -32.72
CA ILE A 568 -16.88 11.09 -33.29
C ILE A 568 -17.21 12.60 -33.41
N THR A 569 -16.75 13.42 -32.48
CA THR A 569 -17.00 14.85 -32.43
C THR A 569 -15.89 15.70 -33.04
N GLU A 570 -14.81 15.07 -33.53
CA GLU A 570 -13.60 15.73 -34.03
C GLU A 570 -12.99 16.75 -33.04
N SER A 571 -13.22 16.55 -31.74
CA SER A 571 -12.88 17.49 -30.66
C SER A 571 -11.71 17.00 -29.78
N TRP A 572 -10.61 16.60 -30.40
CA TRP A 572 -9.42 16.15 -29.68
C TRP A 572 -8.84 17.25 -28.78
N PRO A 573 -8.48 16.94 -27.53
CA PRO A 573 -7.82 17.91 -26.64
C PRO A 573 -6.53 18.47 -27.26
N ASN A 574 -6.33 19.78 -27.22
CA ASN A 574 -5.11 20.40 -27.70
C ASN A 574 -4.01 20.30 -26.64
N PHE A 575 -3.05 19.40 -26.86
CA PHE A 575 -1.97 19.12 -25.90
C PHE A 575 -1.07 20.34 -25.62
N ALA A 576 -0.87 21.21 -26.61
CA ALA A 576 -0.08 22.43 -26.43
C ALA A 576 -0.76 23.43 -25.48
N GLN A 577 -2.08 23.55 -25.52
CA GLN A 577 -2.84 24.35 -24.55
C GLN A 577 -2.82 23.71 -23.16
N LEU A 578 -2.93 22.39 -23.08
CA LEU A 578 -2.86 21.65 -21.81
C LEU A 578 -1.48 21.76 -21.16
N ALA A 579 -0.41 21.68 -21.95
CA ALA A 579 0.97 21.90 -21.49
C ALA A 579 1.21 23.34 -21.01
N GLY A 580 0.63 24.33 -21.70
CA GLY A 580 0.69 25.74 -21.32
C GLY A 580 -0.01 26.02 -19.98
N VAL A 581 -1.16 25.41 -19.73
CA VAL A 581 -1.88 25.52 -18.45
C VAL A 581 -1.06 24.91 -17.30
N VAL A 582 -0.41 23.77 -17.53
CA VAL A 582 0.47 23.12 -16.52
C VAL A 582 1.71 23.95 -16.24
N GLN A 583 2.33 24.57 -17.28
CA GLN A 583 3.45 25.49 -17.09
C GLN A 583 3.04 26.75 -16.33
N THR A 584 1.88 27.31 -16.64
CA THR A 584 1.35 28.50 -15.94
C THR A 584 1.02 28.18 -14.48
N ALA A 585 0.41 27.03 -14.21
CA ALA A 585 0.15 26.57 -12.85
C ALA A 585 1.45 26.33 -12.05
N ARG A 586 2.47 25.71 -12.66
CA ARG A 586 3.81 25.54 -12.04
C ARG A 586 4.50 26.88 -11.80
N GLN A 587 4.38 27.84 -12.71
CA GLN A 587 4.90 29.20 -12.53
C GLN A 587 4.16 29.96 -11.43
N GLN A 588 2.85 29.79 -11.30
CA GLN A 588 2.07 30.39 -10.21
C GLN A 588 2.43 29.82 -8.85
N VAL A 589 2.64 28.49 -8.75
CA VAL A 589 3.12 27.86 -7.52
C VAL A 589 4.54 28.34 -7.18
N ALA A 590 5.45 28.36 -8.15
CA ALA A 590 6.82 28.87 -7.95
C ALA A 590 6.84 30.38 -7.60
N GLN A 591 5.92 31.19 -8.12
CA GLN A 591 5.78 32.60 -7.74
C GLN A 591 5.16 32.77 -6.34
N GLN A 592 4.25 31.90 -5.92
CA GLN A 592 3.76 31.85 -4.55
C GLN A 592 4.87 31.46 -3.57
N ASP A 593 5.66 30.43 -3.90
CA ASP A 593 6.81 30.03 -3.06
C ASP A 593 7.87 31.14 -3.00
N ALA A 594 8.16 31.83 -4.12
CA ALA A 594 9.08 32.97 -4.16
C ALA A 594 8.55 34.21 -3.43
N SER A 595 7.23 34.39 -3.31
CA SER A 595 6.63 35.47 -2.54
C SER A 595 6.68 35.26 -1.02
N TRP A 596 6.88 34.02 -0.57
CA TRP A 596 7.14 33.71 0.84
C TRP A 596 8.60 33.93 1.24
N ASP A 597 9.54 33.81 0.27
CA ASP A 597 10.97 34.07 0.51
C ASP A 597 11.34 35.58 0.44
N SER A 598 10.47 36.42 -0.14
CA SER A 598 10.68 37.88 -0.24
C SER A 598 9.95 38.72 0.82
N GLY A 599 9.54 38.10 1.91
CA GLY A 599 9.02 38.79 3.10
C GLY A 599 10.12 39.62 3.74
N ASP A 600 10.07 40.93 3.50
CA ASP A 600 10.95 41.97 4.06
C ASP A 600 11.40 41.67 5.50
N ILE A 601 12.65 41.32 5.65
CA ILE A 601 13.34 41.48 6.95
C ILE A 601 13.55 42.96 7.13
N ASP A 602 12.71 43.55 7.97
CA ASP A 602 12.79 44.95 8.37
C ASP A 602 14.12 45.21 9.08
N ASP A 603 15.07 45.85 8.41
CA ASP A 603 16.43 46.19 8.81
C ASP A 603 16.49 47.18 10.00
N ARG A 604 15.44 47.30 10.83
CA ARG A 604 15.34 48.29 11.92
C ARG A 604 15.74 47.78 13.31
N PHE A 605 16.39 46.63 13.43
CA PHE A 605 16.81 46.08 14.73
C PHE A 605 18.32 45.90 14.92
N PHE A 606 19.17 46.53 14.12
CA PHE A 606 20.61 46.65 14.47
C PHE A 606 21.00 48.10 14.66
N GLY A 607 20.73 48.60 15.83
CA GLY A 607 21.37 49.80 16.37
C GLY A 607 22.68 49.42 17.03
N THR A 608 23.80 49.92 16.51
CA THR A 608 25.12 50.00 17.15
C THR A 608 25.25 51.31 17.95
N PRO A 609 26.23 51.41 18.82
CA PRO A 609 27.15 50.50 19.49
C PRO A 609 26.79 50.19 20.92
#